data_28ab3a795f1a5dd2eb0bf919c1f6d095
#
_entry.id   28ab3a795f1a5dd2eb0bf919c1f6d095
#
_cell.length_a   1.000
_cell.length_b   1.000
_cell.length_c   1.000
_cell.angle_alpha   90.00
_cell.angle_beta   90.00
_cell.angle_gamma   90.00
#
_symmetry.space_group_name_H-M   'P 1'
#
loop_
_entity.id
_entity.type
_entity.pdbx_description
1 polymer ?
#
loop_
_entity_poly.entity_id
_entity_poly.type
_entity_poly.pdbx_seq_one_letter_code
_entity_poly.pdbx_strand_id
1 'polypeptide(L)'
;MQVRTFLLACILPAYNPFSRSGNIKNMNSPIGKNSVYGTVLACKNRTTTSVTLSVLRDNEKENIEIVSLGKNIDEQERSFECILTDRNAFQIYITPIGKTSRRVVIDLNEFPVRENKTTRVRVSISFANEDVCTLSVQDLGFGELFKSSGKTVTRTFDFNDEENTETSMPCYVLSTNGVRSEVGFSLADTGARIHSVEELCYYIYSNIFLVQKSFFNSELLEFIANDLKLKDLADKLYRQIKNDASLNFILLSLFKLVDYYSEDDIKKIEPVLDSMETADPRLRLYSIAKAFIANGMYGRAIPILNNLTREQNDSTLPISFIPDVYNVLGIAYANLFMYRQAAECFEESYKGSRDDTLIHKIIISRELSDTKSNLDIPPAEYEQIKNMLDEFDDLSKKDIDEASDSGAALISKFKREYKKKTTI
;
A
#
# COMPACT_ATOMS: atom_id res chain seq x y z
N MET A 1 -5.61 -24.95 0.78
CA MET A 1 -4.76 -23.96 1.48
C MET A 1 -5.25 -22.52 1.29
N GLN A 2 -5.63 -22.08 0.09
CA GLN A 2 -6.30 -20.78 -0.16
C GLN A 2 -7.62 -20.65 0.62
N VAL A 3 -8.38 -21.72 0.72
CA VAL A 3 -9.67 -21.78 1.43
C VAL A 3 -9.53 -21.58 2.94
N ARG A 4 -8.47 -22.14 3.57
CA ARG A 4 -8.18 -21.90 4.99
C ARG A 4 -7.73 -20.46 5.26
N THR A 5 -7.05 -19.83 4.30
CA THR A 5 -6.70 -18.41 4.37
C THR A 5 -7.96 -17.51 4.24
N PHE A 6 -8.96 -17.95 3.48
CA PHE A 6 -10.23 -17.23 3.34
C PHE A 6 -11.07 -17.28 4.62
N LEU A 7 -11.12 -18.41 5.30
CA LEU A 7 -11.77 -18.51 6.61
C LEU A 7 -11.11 -17.63 7.68
N LEU A 8 -9.79 -17.47 7.61
CA LEU A 8 -9.05 -16.55 8.48
C LEU A 8 -9.25 -15.08 8.10
N ALA A 9 -9.51 -14.78 6.83
CA ALA A 9 -9.84 -13.41 6.39
C ALA A 9 -11.20 -12.93 6.93
N CYS A 10 -12.15 -13.85 7.16
CA CYS A 10 -13.41 -13.53 7.83
C CYS A 10 -13.24 -13.21 9.33
N ILE A 11 -12.05 -13.42 9.88
CA ILE A 11 -11.72 -13.19 11.30
C ILE A 11 -11.10 -11.80 11.53
N LEU A 12 -10.62 -11.14 10.47
CA LEU A 12 -10.02 -9.80 10.56
C LEU A 12 -11.01 -8.75 10.04
N PRO A 13 -11.38 -7.74 10.85
CA PRO A 13 -12.03 -6.57 10.28
C PRO A 13 -11.03 -5.85 9.37
N ALA A 14 -11.44 -5.61 8.13
CA ALA A 14 -10.73 -4.71 7.22
C ALA A 14 -10.73 -3.31 7.81
N TYR A 15 -9.64 -2.93 8.45
CA TYR A 15 -9.43 -1.56 8.92
C TYR A 15 -8.75 -0.79 7.80
N ASN A 16 -9.56 -0.01 7.10
CA ASN A 16 -9.05 0.96 6.12
C ASN A 16 -9.45 2.35 6.60
N PRO A 17 -8.53 3.14 7.16
CA PRO A 17 -8.76 4.55 7.32
C PRO A 17 -7.99 5.34 6.28
N PHE A 18 -8.70 6.18 5.54
CA PHE A 18 -8.27 7.47 5.01
C PHE A 18 -8.05 7.67 3.51
N SER A 19 -8.83 8.62 3.02
CA SER A 19 -8.66 9.35 1.78
C SER A 19 -8.54 10.86 2.05
N ARG A 20 -7.64 11.52 1.36
CA ARG A 20 -7.58 12.94 0.89
C ARG A 20 -6.29 13.66 1.27
N SER A 21 -5.87 14.40 0.48
CA SER A 21 -5.44 15.40 -0.51
C SER A 21 -4.88 16.71 0.09
N GLY A 22 -3.84 17.30 -0.47
CA GLY A 22 -3.56 18.70 -0.55
C GLY A 22 -2.16 19.32 -0.51
N ASN A 23 -1.87 20.09 -1.45
CA ASN A 23 -1.21 21.40 -1.75
C ASN A 23 0.31 21.62 -1.89
N ILE A 24 0.64 22.25 -3.04
CA ILE A 24 1.97 22.67 -3.54
C ILE A 24 2.25 24.16 -3.39
N LYS A 25 3.53 24.49 -3.31
CA LYS A 25 4.08 25.82 -3.61
C LYS A 25 5.05 25.83 -4.80
N ASN A 26 4.74 26.76 -5.67
CA ASN A 26 5.45 27.31 -6.82
C ASN A 26 6.98 27.20 -6.89
N MET A 27 7.46 26.73 -8.04
CA MET A 27 8.67 27.26 -8.68
C MET A 27 8.25 28.00 -9.96
N ASN A 28 8.30 29.32 -9.91
CA ASN A 28 8.12 30.21 -11.06
C ASN A 28 9.33 30.11 -11.97
N SER A 29 9.10 29.72 -13.22
CA SER A 29 9.94 30.09 -14.34
C SER A 29 9.16 31.10 -15.19
N PRO A 30 9.74 32.21 -15.60
CA PRO A 30 9.01 33.24 -16.36
C PRO A 30 8.77 32.74 -17.80
N ILE A 31 7.53 32.50 -18.13
CA ILE A 31 7.13 32.30 -19.52
C ILE A 31 6.99 33.68 -20.14
N GLY A 32 7.97 34.06 -20.92
CA GLY A 32 7.90 35.22 -21.80
C GLY A 32 6.81 35.01 -22.84
N LYS A 33 5.81 35.87 -22.80
CA LYS A 33 4.84 36.05 -23.92
C LYS A 33 5.58 36.60 -25.12
N ASN A 34 5.88 35.75 -26.10
CA ASN A 34 6.11 36.16 -27.45
C ASN A 34 5.31 35.26 -28.40
N SER A 35 4.19 35.77 -28.84
CA SER A 35 3.44 35.21 -29.96
C SER A 35 4.25 35.44 -31.24
N VAL A 36 4.98 34.45 -31.67
CA VAL A 36 5.53 34.39 -33.01
C VAL A 36 4.62 33.48 -33.83
N TYR A 37 3.69 34.08 -34.56
CA TYR A 37 3.08 33.43 -35.72
C TYR A 37 4.17 33.36 -36.82
N GLY A 38 5.09 32.42 -36.66
CA GLY A 38 6.00 32.05 -37.72
C GLY A 38 5.38 30.87 -38.47
N THR A 39 5.24 31.02 -39.76
CA THR A 39 4.95 29.95 -40.71
C THR A 39 5.86 28.79 -40.41
N VAL A 40 5.33 27.74 -39.80
CA VAL A 40 6.07 26.47 -39.57
C VAL A 40 6.22 25.85 -40.95
N LEU A 41 7.38 26.05 -41.56
CA LEU A 41 7.83 25.22 -42.66
C LEU A 41 7.79 23.79 -42.16
N ALA A 42 7.03 22.94 -42.84
CA ALA A 42 6.89 21.51 -42.55
C ALA A 42 8.27 20.81 -42.58
N CYS A 43 8.97 20.84 -41.47
CA CYS A 43 10.09 19.93 -41.23
C CYS A 43 9.47 18.58 -40.93
N LYS A 44 9.58 17.63 -41.82
CA LYS A 44 9.30 16.20 -41.58
C LYS A 44 9.95 15.82 -40.25
N ASN A 45 9.23 15.14 -39.40
CA ASN A 45 9.62 14.62 -38.09
C ASN A 45 9.47 15.57 -36.87
N ARG A 46 8.54 16.52 -36.90
CA ARG A 46 8.19 17.32 -35.71
C ARG A 46 6.76 17.05 -35.25
N THR A 47 6.57 17.02 -33.93
CA THR A 47 5.23 16.84 -33.36
C THR A 47 4.29 17.98 -33.71
N THR A 48 3.10 17.63 -34.20
CA THR A 48 2.00 18.57 -34.51
C THR A 48 1.04 18.73 -33.34
N THR A 49 1.27 18.04 -32.25
CA THR A 49 0.38 17.97 -31.10
C THR A 49 1.17 18.07 -29.80
N SER A 50 0.62 18.76 -28.80
CA SER A 50 1.10 18.67 -27.43
C SER A 50 0.21 17.70 -26.64
N VAL A 51 0.83 16.96 -25.72
CA VAL A 51 0.13 16.07 -24.80
C VAL A 51 0.51 16.45 -23.37
N THR A 52 -0.49 16.67 -22.53
CA THR A 52 -0.30 17.00 -21.14
C THR A 52 -0.91 15.94 -20.23
N LEU A 53 -0.20 15.57 -19.16
CA LEU A 53 -0.65 14.67 -18.12
C LEU A 53 -1.25 15.45 -16.97
N SER A 54 -2.42 15.04 -16.49
CA SER A 54 -3.06 15.63 -15.32
C SER A 54 -2.47 15.04 -14.04
N VAL A 55 -1.75 15.84 -13.30
CA VAL A 55 -1.09 15.48 -12.04
C VAL A 55 -1.81 16.14 -10.88
N LEU A 56 -2.00 15.41 -9.82
CA LEU A 56 -2.45 15.92 -8.54
C LEU A 56 -1.22 16.11 -7.66
N ARG A 57 -1.04 17.32 -7.21
CA ARG A 57 -0.04 17.69 -6.24
C ARG A 57 -0.70 18.66 -5.28
N ASP A 58 -0.60 18.47 -3.96
CA ASP A 58 -1.14 19.36 -2.93
C ASP A 58 -2.61 19.78 -3.10
N ASN A 59 -3.51 18.91 -3.57
CA ASN A 59 -4.88 19.22 -4.00
C ASN A 59 -5.00 20.20 -5.19
N GLU A 60 -3.91 20.70 -5.71
CA GLU A 60 -3.93 21.49 -6.92
C GLU A 60 -3.74 20.57 -8.13
N LYS A 61 -4.54 20.84 -9.16
CA LYS A 61 -4.51 20.12 -10.42
C LYS A 61 -3.52 20.84 -11.32
N GLU A 62 -2.45 20.15 -11.65
CA GLU A 62 -1.45 20.64 -12.58
C GLU A 62 -1.47 19.78 -13.85
N ASN A 63 -1.29 20.42 -15.00
CA ASN A 63 -1.09 19.71 -16.27
C ASN A 63 0.38 19.83 -16.67
N ILE A 64 1.07 18.69 -16.64
CA ILE A 64 2.48 18.62 -17.02
C ILE A 64 2.57 18.24 -18.50
N GLU A 65 3.24 19.05 -19.30
CA GLU A 65 3.48 18.77 -20.71
C GLU A 65 4.46 17.60 -20.84
N ILE A 66 3.98 16.49 -21.42
CA ILE A 66 4.77 15.27 -21.65
C ILE A 66 5.21 15.15 -23.11
N VAL A 67 4.49 15.75 -24.03
CA VAL A 67 4.84 15.90 -25.44
C VAL A 67 4.76 17.37 -25.81
N SER A 68 5.86 17.93 -26.30
CA SER A 68 5.95 19.33 -26.65
C SER A 68 5.77 19.53 -28.16
N LEU A 69 4.89 20.49 -28.50
CA LEU A 69 4.62 20.88 -29.87
C LEU A 69 5.88 21.36 -30.61
N GLY A 70 6.08 20.93 -31.85
CA GLY A 70 7.16 21.38 -32.73
C GLY A 70 8.55 20.82 -32.40
N LYS A 71 8.67 19.93 -31.45
CA LYS A 71 9.91 19.20 -31.15
C LYS A 71 10.10 18.03 -32.10
N ASN A 72 11.36 17.61 -32.28
CA ASN A 72 11.68 16.42 -33.05
C ASN A 72 11.06 15.17 -32.40
N ILE A 73 10.47 14.27 -33.19
CA ILE A 73 9.84 13.05 -32.73
C ILE A 73 10.83 12.17 -31.95
N ASP A 74 12.04 12.00 -32.43
CA ASP A 74 13.08 11.20 -31.78
C ASP A 74 13.49 11.75 -30.39
N GLU A 75 13.31 13.07 -30.17
CA GLU A 75 13.54 13.73 -28.89
C GLU A 75 12.37 13.61 -27.93
N GLN A 76 11.19 13.12 -28.39
CA GLN A 76 9.97 12.99 -27.62
C GLN A 76 9.74 11.58 -27.07
N GLU A 77 10.56 10.60 -27.46
CA GLU A 77 10.52 9.29 -26.81
C GLU A 77 10.94 9.44 -25.36
N ARG A 78 9.95 9.28 -24.47
CA ARG A 78 10.14 9.50 -23.03
C ARG A 78 9.48 8.39 -22.23
N SER A 79 10.10 8.11 -21.11
CA SER A 79 9.46 7.31 -20.09
C SER A 79 9.52 8.07 -18.76
N PHE A 80 8.42 8.02 -18.00
CA PHE A 80 8.32 8.62 -16.68
C PHE A 80 7.52 7.71 -15.75
N GLU A 81 7.71 7.89 -14.46
CA GLU A 81 6.98 7.13 -13.45
C GLU A 81 6.00 8.05 -12.73
N CYS A 82 4.83 7.50 -12.40
CA CYS A 82 3.83 8.17 -11.59
C CYS A 82 3.04 7.14 -10.75
N ILE A 83 2.24 7.64 -9.82
CA ILE A 83 1.42 6.79 -8.95
C ILE A 83 -0.05 7.06 -9.24
N LEU A 84 -0.83 6.00 -9.48
CA LEU A 84 -2.28 6.09 -9.66
C LEU A 84 -2.95 6.46 -8.32
N THR A 85 -3.97 7.34 -8.37
CA THR A 85 -4.64 7.80 -7.16
C THR A 85 -5.82 6.90 -6.75
N ASP A 86 -6.99 7.11 -7.32
CA ASP A 86 -8.25 6.54 -6.81
C ASP A 86 -8.69 5.27 -7.55
N ARG A 87 -8.20 5.06 -8.75
CA ARG A 87 -8.55 3.91 -9.60
C ARG A 87 -7.43 3.60 -10.58
N ASN A 88 -7.49 2.44 -11.19
CA ASN A 88 -6.55 2.04 -12.25
C ASN A 88 -6.84 2.81 -13.55
N ALA A 89 -6.72 4.13 -13.51
CA ALA A 89 -6.87 5.00 -14.66
C ALA A 89 -6.14 6.33 -14.44
N PHE A 90 -5.81 7.02 -15.53
CA PHE A 90 -5.36 8.42 -15.50
C PHE A 90 -5.81 9.14 -16.75
N GLN A 91 -5.74 10.47 -16.75
CA GLN A 91 -6.15 11.28 -17.89
C GLN A 91 -5.00 12.07 -18.48
N ILE A 92 -5.08 12.25 -19.78
CA ILE A 92 -4.22 13.15 -20.56
C ILE A 92 -5.07 14.14 -21.33
N TYR A 93 -4.48 15.27 -21.68
CA TYR A 93 -5.06 16.19 -22.65
C TYR A 93 -4.21 16.18 -23.90
N ILE A 94 -4.86 16.00 -25.03
CA ILE A 94 -4.27 16.03 -26.36
C ILE A 94 -4.69 17.32 -27.04
N THR A 95 -3.74 18.15 -27.44
CA THR A 95 -3.99 19.46 -28.04
C THR A 95 -3.30 19.56 -29.41
N PRO A 96 -3.97 19.18 -30.51
CA PRO A 96 -3.44 19.35 -31.87
C PRO A 96 -3.32 20.83 -32.24
N ILE A 97 -2.38 21.15 -33.13
CA ILE A 97 -2.16 22.52 -33.58
C ILE A 97 -3.43 23.09 -34.20
N GLY A 98 -3.85 24.28 -33.74
CA GLY A 98 -5.05 24.95 -34.25
C GLY A 98 -6.39 24.30 -33.88
N LYS A 99 -6.41 23.26 -33.05
CA LYS A 99 -7.62 22.60 -32.56
C LYS A 99 -7.81 22.80 -31.06
N THR A 100 -8.99 22.48 -30.54
CA THR A 100 -9.29 22.47 -29.10
C THR A 100 -8.65 21.27 -28.43
N SER A 101 -8.23 21.45 -27.18
CA SER A 101 -7.73 20.38 -26.34
C SER A 101 -8.83 19.33 -26.04
N ARG A 102 -8.53 18.07 -26.23
CA ARG A 102 -9.43 16.97 -25.87
C ARG A 102 -8.87 16.19 -24.66
N ARG A 103 -9.75 15.80 -23.75
CA ARG A 103 -9.41 14.94 -22.61
C ARG A 103 -9.59 13.48 -23.02
N VAL A 104 -8.61 12.66 -22.71
CA VAL A 104 -8.64 11.21 -22.89
C VAL A 104 -8.34 10.53 -21.56
N VAL A 105 -9.17 9.57 -21.17
CA VAL A 105 -8.95 8.73 -19.99
C VAL A 105 -8.32 7.41 -20.44
N ILE A 106 -7.24 7.04 -19.80
CA ILE A 106 -6.51 5.81 -20.02
C ILE A 106 -6.93 4.83 -18.94
N ASP A 107 -7.82 3.90 -19.27
CA ASP A 107 -8.24 2.83 -18.37
C ASP A 107 -7.21 1.69 -18.35
N LEU A 108 -6.87 1.26 -17.14
CA LEU A 108 -5.92 0.20 -16.83
C LEU A 108 -6.62 -0.94 -16.07
N ASN A 109 -7.82 -1.32 -16.50
CA ASN A 109 -8.66 -2.34 -15.85
C ASN A 109 -8.00 -3.74 -15.80
N GLU A 110 -6.95 -3.95 -16.61
CA GLU A 110 -6.15 -5.18 -16.60
C GLU A 110 -5.20 -5.26 -15.40
N PHE A 111 -4.95 -4.15 -14.71
CA PHE A 111 -4.09 -4.12 -13.53
C PHE A 111 -4.85 -4.63 -12.30
N PRO A 112 -4.17 -5.25 -11.34
CA PRO A 112 -4.81 -5.69 -10.11
C PRO A 112 -5.31 -4.49 -9.31
N VAL A 113 -6.48 -4.66 -8.69
CA VAL A 113 -7.02 -3.66 -7.76
C VAL A 113 -6.16 -3.67 -6.49
N ARG A 114 -5.66 -2.50 -6.11
CA ARG A 114 -4.85 -2.27 -4.91
C ARG A 114 -5.43 -1.11 -4.10
N GLU A 115 -4.86 -0.84 -2.95
CA GLU A 115 -5.20 0.34 -2.17
C GLU A 115 -4.87 1.63 -2.95
N ASN A 116 -5.57 2.69 -2.63
CA ASN A 116 -5.34 3.99 -3.27
C ASN A 116 -3.89 4.43 -3.10
N LYS A 117 -3.32 5.00 -4.17
CA LYS A 117 -1.93 5.49 -4.24
C LYS A 117 -0.85 4.40 -4.09
N THR A 118 -1.18 3.12 -4.23
CA THR A 118 -0.21 2.01 -4.13
C THR A 118 0.05 1.30 -5.47
N THR A 119 -0.28 1.93 -6.58
CA THR A 119 0.04 1.45 -7.92
C THR A 119 0.95 2.44 -8.64
N ARG A 120 2.25 2.15 -8.65
CA ARG A 120 3.23 2.88 -9.46
C ARG A 120 3.21 2.31 -10.87
N VAL A 121 3.22 3.19 -11.84
CA VAL A 121 3.27 2.83 -13.27
C VAL A 121 4.42 3.53 -13.95
N ARG A 122 4.99 2.88 -14.97
CA ARG A 122 5.88 3.52 -15.93
C ARG A 122 5.11 3.76 -17.20
N VAL A 123 5.04 5.01 -17.60
CA VAL A 123 4.42 5.43 -18.84
C VAL A 123 5.54 5.72 -19.85
N SER A 124 5.52 5.04 -20.98
CA SER A 124 6.44 5.25 -22.09
C SER A 124 5.68 5.73 -23.31
N ILE A 125 6.21 6.75 -23.98
CA ILE A 125 5.62 7.37 -25.15
C ILE A 125 6.58 7.16 -26.31
N SER A 126 6.03 6.66 -27.43
CA SER A 126 6.75 6.51 -28.68
C SER A 126 5.90 7.02 -29.85
N PHE A 127 6.52 7.38 -30.96
CA PHE A 127 5.85 7.95 -32.11
C PHE A 127 6.08 7.05 -33.35
N ALA A 128 5.00 6.71 -34.02
CA ALA A 128 5.08 6.07 -35.33
C ALA A 128 5.29 7.10 -36.45
N ASN A 129 4.71 8.29 -36.30
CA ASN A 129 4.86 9.45 -37.18
C ASN A 129 4.39 10.73 -36.44
N GLU A 130 4.33 11.86 -37.16
CA GLU A 130 3.96 13.19 -36.58
C GLU A 130 2.52 13.22 -35.99
N ASP A 131 1.63 12.34 -36.46
CA ASP A 131 0.21 12.32 -36.07
C ASP A 131 -0.18 11.15 -35.19
N VAL A 132 0.70 10.14 -35.02
CA VAL A 132 0.39 8.91 -34.27
C VAL A 132 1.40 8.67 -33.16
N CYS A 133 0.92 8.66 -31.94
CA CYS A 133 1.71 8.22 -30.80
C CYS A 133 1.18 6.96 -30.15
N THR A 134 2.07 6.19 -29.56
CA THR A 134 1.75 5.00 -28.79
C THR A 134 2.17 5.22 -27.35
N LEU A 135 1.24 5.00 -26.45
CA LEU A 135 1.42 5.11 -25.01
C LEU A 135 1.43 3.72 -24.42
N SER A 136 2.52 3.35 -23.77
CA SER A 136 2.69 2.05 -23.12
C SER A 136 2.79 2.27 -21.62
N VAL A 137 1.91 1.62 -20.86
CA VAL A 137 1.82 1.75 -19.40
C VAL A 137 2.12 0.42 -18.75
N GLN A 138 3.20 0.35 -18.00
CA GLN A 138 3.66 -0.84 -17.31
C GLN A 138 3.34 -0.74 -15.81
N ASP A 139 2.74 -1.80 -15.24
CA ASP A 139 2.56 -1.92 -13.79
C ASP A 139 3.90 -2.25 -13.10
N LEU A 140 4.39 -1.34 -12.28
CA LEU A 140 5.61 -1.53 -11.46
C LEU A 140 5.29 -2.04 -10.05
N GLY A 141 4.00 -2.11 -9.66
CA GLY A 141 3.61 -2.39 -8.29
C GLY A 141 3.92 -1.24 -7.34
N PHE A 142 4.18 -1.56 -6.07
CA PHE A 142 4.62 -0.59 -5.05
C PHE A 142 5.65 -1.28 -4.14
N GLY A 143 6.81 -1.51 -4.69
CA GLY A 143 7.87 -2.28 -4.06
C GLY A 143 7.49 -3.72 -3.74
N GLU A 144 7.96 -4.21 -2.58
CA GLU A 144 7.55 -5.52 -2.05
C GLU A 144 6.21 -5.46 -1.31
N LEU A 145 5.71 -4.26 -0.99
CA LEU A 145 4.44 -4.07 -0.30
C LEU A 145 3.26 -4.49 -1.20
N PHE A 146 3.29 -4.09 -2.47
CA PHE A 146 2.33 -4.50 -3.48
C PHE A 146 3.08 -4.90 -4.76
N LYS A 147 3.22 -6.19 -5.00
CA LYS A 147 4.00 -6.71 -6.11
C LYS A 147 3.45 -6.27 -7.47
N SER A 148 4.35 -6.00 -8.40
CA SER A 148 4.01 -5.80 -9.81
C SER A 148 3.30 -7.02 -10.38
N SER A 149 2.30 -6.79 -11.24
CA SER A 149 1.67 -7.84 -12.03
C SER A 149 2.47 -8.21 -13.29
N GLY A 150 3.46 -7.38 -13.64
CA GLY A 150 4.21 -7.49 -14.90
C GLY A 150 3.43 -7.11 -16.14
N LYS A 151 2.15 -6.70 -15.99
CA LYS A 151 1.30 -6.34 -17.12
C LYS A 151 1.68 -4.98 -17.72
N THR A 152 1.47 -4.87 -19.03
CA THR A 152 1.65 -3.64 -19.78
C THR A 152 0.42 -3.42 -20.66
N VAL A 153 -0.17 -2.25 -20.58
CA VAL A 153 -1.30 -1.80 -21.40
C VAL A 153 -0.77 -0.81 -22.42
N THR A 154 -1.13 -1.01 -23.70
CA THR A 154 -0.71 -0.14 -24.78
C THR A 154 -1.93 0.50 -25.44
N ARG A 155 -1.85 1.81 -25.72
CA ARG A 155 -2.88 2.59 -26.42
C ARG A 155 -2.21 3.40 -27.51
N THR A 156 -2.77 3.37 -28.71
CA THR A 156 -2.31 4.17 -29.85
C THR A 156 -3.32 5.25 -30.12
N PHE A 157 -2.86 6.46 -30.35
CA PHE A 157 -3.67 7.65 -30.62
C PHE A 157 -3.28 8.22 -31.97
N ASP A 158 -4.28 8.38 -32.85
CA ASP A 158 -4.18 9.25 -34.00
C ASP A 158 -4.68 10.66 -33.59
N PHE A 159 -3.83 11.67 -33.72
CA PHE A 159 -4.18 13.03 -33.34
C PHE A 159 -5.21 13.68 -34.27
N ASN A 160 -5.44 13.10 -35.44
CA ASN A 160 -6.45 13.56 -36.42
C ASN A 160 -7.84 12.98 -36.13
N ASP A 161 -7.95 11.91 -35.38
CA ASP A 161 -9.24 11.36 -34.97
C ASP A 161 -10.00 12.30 -34.07
N GLU A 162 -11.25 12.62 -34.45
CA GLU A 162 -12.17 13.46 -33.67
C GLU A 162 -12.97 12.65 -32.63
N GLU A 163 -12.43 11.57 -32.09
CA GLU A 163 -13.14 10.76 -31.10
C GLU A 163 -13.49 11.54 -29.83
N ASN A 164 -14.71 11.29 -29.37
CA ASN A 164 -15.45 12.01 -28.35
C ASN A 164 -14.67 12.19 -27.03
N THR A 165 -14.79 13.40 -26.50
CA THR A 165 -14.47 13.72 -25.10
C THR A 165 -15.25 12.79 -24.17
N GLU A 166 -14.57 11.88 -23.48
CA GLU A 166 -15.23 11.01 -22.51
C GLU A 166 -15.85 11.83 -21.37
N THR A 167 -17.09 11.50 -21.03
CA THR A 167 -17.86 12.10 -19.93
C THR A 167 -17.47 11.54 -18.55
N SER A 168 -16.46 10.66 -18.50
CA SER A 168 -16.00 10.01 -17.27
C SER A 168 -15.43 11.00 -16.25
N MET A 169 -15.47 10.63 -14.96
CA MET A 169 -14.89 11.44 -13.89
C MET A 169 -13.38 11.67 -14.10
N PRO A 170 -12.86 12.86 -13.70
CA PRO A 170 -11.44 13.15 -13.80
C PRO A 170 -10.58 12.17 -13.01
N CYS A 171 -9.47 11.73 -13.59
CA CYS A 171 -8.48 10.84 -12.98
C CYS A 171 -7.11 11.50 -13.01
N TYR A 172 -6.47 11.55 -11.86
CA TYR A 172 -5.17 12.19 -11.69
C TYR A 172 -4.12 11.15 -11.29
N VAL A 173 -2.85 11.50 -11.45
CA VAL A 173 -1.72 10.75 -10.92
C VAL A 173 -0.95 11.61 -9.93
N LEU A 174 -0.21 10.97 -9.02
CA LEU A 174 0.79 11.65 -8.21
C LEU A 174 2.14 11.59 -8.92
N SER A 175 2.88 12.69 -8.88
CA SER A 175 4.28 12.66 -9.28
C SER A 175 5.13 11.91 -8.25
N THR A 176 6.23 11.32 -8.70
CA THR A 176 7.18 10.65 -7.83
C THR A 176 8.32 11.58 -7.43
N ASN A 177 8.86 11.36 -6.23
CA ASN A 177 9.99 12.11 -5.71
C ASN A 177 11.27 11.30 -5.85
N GLY A 178 12.36 11.96 -6.24
CA GLY A 178 13.64 11.30 -6.39
C GLY A 178 13.66 10.19 -7.45
N VAL A 179 14.51 9.21 -7.24
CA VAL A 179 14.71 8.06 -8.12
C VAL A 179 14.31 6.79 -7.37
N ARG A 180 13.73 5.84 -8.07
CA ARG A 180 13.47 4.51 -7.52
C ARG A 180 14.77 3.71 -7.46
N SER A 181 15.12 3.17 -6.30
CA SER A 181 16.28 2.28 -6.13
C SER A 181 15.98 0.90 -6.72
N GLU A 182 16.95 0.33 -7.45
CA GLU A 182 16.84 -1.05 -7.95
C GLU A 182 17.05 -2.08 -6.85
N VAL A 183 17.96 -1.82 -5.92
CA VAL A 183 18.30 -2.75 -4.82
C VAL A 183 17.28 -2.65 -3.67
N GLY A 184 16.85 -1.43 -3.35
CA GLY A 184 15.96 -1.14 -2.23
C GLY A 184 16.60 -1.25 -0.85
N PHE A 185 15.92 -0.73 0.15
CA PHE A 185 16.32 -0.74 1.56
C PHE A 185 15.46 -1.73 2.36
N SER A 186 16.09 -2.63 3.11
CA SER A 186 15.38 -3.63 3.92
C SER A 186 15.05 -3.07 5.30
N LEU A 187 13.76 -3.06 5.64
CA LEU A 187 13.27 -2.60 6.93
C LEU A 187 13.45 -3.70 7.99
N ALA A 188 14.21 -3.40 9.05
CA ALA A 188 14.59 -4.37 10.07
C ALA A 188 13.39 -5.00 10.79
N ASP A 189 12.32 -4.22 11.02
CA ASP A 189 11.18 -4.68 11.80
C ASP A 189 10.28 -5.66 11.07
N THR A 190 10.08 -5.50 9.78
CA THR A 190 9.18 -6.35 8.98
C THR A 190 9.90 -7.18 7.93
N GLY A 191 11.18 -6.87 7.65
CA GLY A 191 11.94 -7.45 6.55
C GLY A 191 11.41 -7.04 5.17
N ALA A 192 10.43 -6.13 5.10
CA ALA A 192 9.94 -5.58 3.85
C ALA A 192 11.01 -4.70 3.21
N ARG A 193 11.08 -4.71 1.88
CA ARG A 193 12.04 -3.89 1.14
C ARG A 193 11.30 -2.75 0.45
N ILE A 194 11.80 -1.54 0.63
CA ILE A 194 11.29 -0.32 0.02
C ILE A 194 12.27 0.16 -1.06
N HIS A 195 11.74 0.72 -2.13
CA HIS A 195 12.51 1.18 -3.29
C HIS A 195 12.34 2.67 -3.58
N SER A 196 11.42 3.35 -2.90
CA SER A 196 11.17 4.78 -3.06
C SER A 196 10.75 5.45 -1.76
N VAL A 197 10.78 6.77 -1.74
CA VAL A 197 10.38 7.54 -0.55
C VAL A 197 8.88 7.48 -0.30
N GLU A 198 8.07 7.32 -1.33
CA GLU A 198 6.63 7.14 -1.19
C GLU A 198 6.29 5.79 -0.54
N GLU A 199 7.01 4.72 -0.92
CA GLU A 199 6.91 3.42 -0.25
C GLU A 199 7.32 3.52 1.22
N LEU A 200 8.35 4.31 1.55
CA LEU A 200 8.75 4.60 2.92
C LEU A 200 7.62 5.32 3.69
N CYS A 201 7.03 6.36 3.10
CA CYS A 201 5.93 7.09 3.73
C CYS A 201 4.71 6.17 3.96
N TYR A 202 4.35 5.37 2.97
CA TYR A 202 3.26 4.39 3.11
C TYR A 202 3.54 3.38 4.22
N TYR A 203 4.76 2.82 4.26
CA TYR A 203 5.15 1.88 5.31
C TYR A 203 5.05 2.50 6.70
N ILE A 204 5.61 3.69 6.89
CA ILE A 204 5.58 4.40 8.18
C ILE A 204 4.13 4.66 8.61
N TYR A 205 3.31 5.17 7.70
CA TYR A 205 1.90 5.49 7.99
C TYR A 205 1.10 4.26 8.40
N SER A 206 1.28 3.14 7.68
CA SER A 206 0.59 1.88 7.94
C SER A 206 1.11 1.14 9.17
N ASN A 207 2.34 1.44 9.61
CA ASN A 207 3.03 0.75 10.69
C ASN A 207 3.54 1.72 11.76
N ILE A 208 2.79 2.77 12.03
CA ILE A 208 3.23 3.88 12.88
C ILE A 208 3.71 3.42 14.26
N PHE A 209 3.10 2.36 14.83
CA PHE A 209 3.46 1.80 16.13
C PHE A 209 4.80 1.06 16.13
N LEU A 210 5.31 0.64 14.96
CA LEU A 210 6.63 -0.01 14.83
C LEU A 210 7.75 1.00 14.65
N VAL A 211 7.44 2.26 14.33
CA VAL A 211 8.43 3.28 14.06
C VAL A 211 8.91 3.92 15.36
N GLN A 212 10.22 3.91 15.59
CA GLN A 212 10.90 4.56 16.69
C GLN A 212 11.94 5.54 16.17
N LYS A 213 12.51 6.41 17.04
CA LYS A 213 13.60 7.32 16.61
C LYS A 213 14.80 6.55 15.99
N SER A 214 15.10 5.35 16.49
CA SER A 214 16.15 4.47 15.98
C SER A 214 15.89 3.94 14.55
N PHE A 215 14.66 4.04 14.07
CA PHE A 215 14.31 3.72 12.69
C PHE A 215 15.05 4.62 11.69
N PHE A 216 15.22 5.91 12.04
CA PHE A 216 15.94 6.88 11.23
C PHE A 216 17.46 6.81 11.49
N ASN A 217 18.04 5.64 11.26
CA ASN A 217 19.48 5.42 11.42
C ASN A 217 20.27 5.96 10.22
N SER A 218 21.63 5.93 10.33
CA SER A 218 22.51 6.41 9.26
C SER A 218 22.31 5.68 7.93
N GLU A 219 22.04 4.39 7.97
CA GLU A 219 21.86 3.57 6.75
C GLU A 219 20.62 4.00 5.97
N LEU A 220 19.48 4.28 6.66
CA LEU A 220 18.28 4.79 6.03
C LEU A 220 18.50 6.19 5.45
N LEU A 221 19.20 7.07 6.17
CA LEU A 221 19.51 8.42 5.68
C LEU A 221 20.44 8.41 4.47
N GLU A 222 21.43 7.53 4.46
CA GLU A 222 22.32 7.31 3.31
C GLU A 222 21.53 6.76 2.11
N PHE A 223 20.63 5.81 2.32
CA PHE A 223 19.74 5.31 1.27
C PHE A 223 18.90 6.45 0.67
N ILE A 224 18.28 7.29 1.50
CA ILE A 224 17.48 8.43 1.03
C ILE A 224 18.37 9.41 0.23
N ALA A 225 19.57 9.72 0.72
CA ALA A 225 20.45 10.67 0.07
C ALA A 225 21.04 10.16 -1.24
N ASN A 226 21.56 8.91 -1.24
CA ASN A 226 22.41 8.40 -2.31
C ASN A 226 21.64 7.56 -3.32
N ASP A 227 20.77 6.63 -2.85
CA ASP A 227 20.03 5.74 -3.74
C ASP A 227 18.78 6.42 -4.31
N LEU A 228 18.03 7.14 -3.46
CA LEU A 228 16.84 7.88 -3.90
C LEU A 228 17.16 9.28 -4.45
N LYS A 229 18.40 9.75 -4.35
CA LYS A 229 18.85 11.09 -4.81
C LYS A 229 18.14 12.25 -4.12
N LEU A 230 17.68 12.07 -2.87
CA LEU A 230 16.94 13.04 -2.08
C LEU A 230 17.82 13.61 -0.95
N LYS A 231 18.98 14.16 -1.30
CA LYS A 231 19.98 14.67 -0.33
C LYS A 231 19.41 15.73 0.59
N ASP A 232 18.63 16.69 0.07
CA ASP A 232 18.06 17.77 0.88
C ASP A 232 17.09 17.23 1.94
N LEU A 233 16.31 16.20 1.61
CA LEU A 233 15.43 15.52 2.54
C LEU A 233 16.23 14.82 3.65
N ALA A 234 17.23 14.04 3.27
CA ALA A 234 18.10 13.35 4.22
C ALA A 234 18.82 14.32 5.18
N ASP A 235 19.35 15.44 4.65
CA ASP A 235 20.00 16.48 5.45
C ASP A 235 19.04 17.15 6.45
N LYS A 236 17.77 17.36 6.07
CA LYS A 236 16.75 17.91 6.96
C LYS A 236 16.41 16.92 8.08
N LEU A 237 16.17 15.65 7.75
CA LEU A 237 15.91 14.60 8.73
C LEU A 237 17.11 14.44 9.68
N TYR A 238 18.33 14.39 9.16
CA TYR A 238 19.54 14.32 9.98
C TYR A 238 19.66 15.46 10.99
N ARG A 239 19.39 16.71 10.57
CA ARG A 239 19.40 17.88 11.47
C ARG A 239 18.35 17.77 12.57
N GLN A 240 17.14 17.29 12.25
CA GLN A 240 16.07 17.11 13.23
C GLN A 240 16.46 16.05 14.27
N ILE A 241 17.01 14.92 13.83
CA ILE A 241 17.48 13.84 14.72
C ILE A 241 18.61 14.34 15.61
N LYS A 242 19.59 15.04 15.05
CA LYS A 242 20.73 15.60 15.79
C LYS A 242 20.30 16.62 16.85
N ASN A 243 19.24 17.37 16.57
CA ASN A 243 18.66 18.35 17.50
C ASN A 243 17.66 17.73 18.49
N ASP A 244 17.61 16.39 18.57
CA ASP A 244 16.71 15.62 19.44
C ASP A 244 15.22 15.98 19.28
N ALA A 245 14.80 16.30 18.05
CA ALA A 245 13.38 16.52 17.74
C ALA A 245 12.52 15.32 18.16
N SER A 246 11.25 15.55 18.49
CA SER A 246 10.32 14.47 18.81
C SER A 246 10.09 13.59 17.57
N LEU A 247 9.74 12.31 17.79
CA LEU A 247 9.41 11.40 16.69
C LEU A 247 8.25 11.97 15.87
N ASN A 248 7.23 12.50 16.52
CA ASN A 248 6.08 13.11 15.85
C ASN A 248 6.49 14.22 14.89
N PHE A 249 7.39 15.11 15.33
CA PHE A 249 7.90 16.20 14.49
C PHE A 249 8.67 15.68 13.27
N ILE A 250 9.51 14.65 13.45
CA ILE A 250 10.27 14.03 12.35
C ILE A 250 9.31 13.41 11.31
N LEU A 251 8.30 12.65 11.77
CA LEU A 251 7.34 11.98 10.90
C LEU A 251 6.45 12.97 10.13
N LEU A 252 5.89 13.95 10.82
CA LEU A 252 5.07 14.98 10.20
C LEU A 252 5.89 15.82 9.20
N SER A 253 7.16 16.10 9.51
CA SER A 253 8.07 16.78 8.60
C SER A 253 8.34 15.94 7.35
N LEU A 254 8.59 14.64 7.50
CA LEU A 254 8.78 13.70 6.39
C LEU A 254 7.56 13.69 5.46
N PHE A 255 6.36 13.49 6.02
CA PHE A 255 5.13 13.44 5.24
C PHE A 255 4.86 14.74 4.46
N LYS A 256 5.10 15.89 5.11
CA LYS A 256 4.97 17.20 4.46
C LYS A 256 6.01 17.47 3.37
N LEU A 257 7.22 16.94 3.50
CA LEU A 257 8.30 17.15 2.54
C LEU A 257 8.18 16.24 1.32
N VAL A 258 7.63 15.05 1.48
CA VAL A 258 7.47 14.08 0.38
C VAL A 258 6.18 14.33 -0.39
N ASP A 259 5.17 14.95 0.24
CA ASP A 259 3.88 15.27 -0.39
C ASP A 259 3.12 14.05 -0.99
N TYR A 260 3.32 12.89 -0.38
CA TYR A 260 2.59 11.67 -0.74
C TYR A 260 1.22 11.61 -0.05
N TYR A 261 1.16 12.08 1.20
CA TYR A 261 -0.06 12.25 1.97
C TYR A 261 -0.51 13.70 1.98
N SER A 262 -1.80 13.86 2.02
CA SER A 262 -2.45 15.16 2.05
C SER A 262 -2.43 15.78 3.45
N GLU A 263 -2.68 17.08 3.53
CA GLU A 263 -2.88 17.75 4.81
C GLU A 263 -3.99 17.08 5.64
N ASP A 264 -5.07 16.63 4.99
CA ASP A 264 -6.17 15.95 5.69
C ASP A 264 -5.77 14.55 6.16
N ASP A 265 -4.93 13.83 5.41
CA ASP A 265 -4.38 12.54 5.85
C ASP A 265 -3.41 12.75 7.02
N ILE A 266 -2.59 13.81 6.97
CA ILE A 266 -1.66 14.19 8.03
C ILE A 266 -2.43 14.57 9.30
N LYS A 267 -3.47 15.41 9.20
CA LYS A 267 -4.33 15.79 10.35
C LYS A 267 -4.99 14.60 11.04
N LYS A 268 -5.24 13.51 10.32
CA LYS A 268 -5.82 12.29 10.90
C LYS A 268 -4.81 11.47 11.70
N ILE A 269 -3.54 11.48 11.29
CA ILE A 269 -2.51 10.74 12.00
C ILE A 269 -1.93 11.51 13.20
N GLU A 270 -2.02 12.84 13.22
CA GLU A 270 -1.54 13.68 14.33
C GLU A 270 -2.07 13.20 15.70
N PRO A 271 -3.39 12.97 15.91
CA PRO A 271 -3.89 12.48 17.19
C PRO A 271 -3.37 11.09 17.57
N VAL A 272 -3.09 10.23 16.57
CA VAL A 272 -2.52 8.90 16.82
C VAL A 272 -1.09 9.05 17.34
N LEU A 273 -0.29 9.90 16.72
CA LEU A 273 1.08 10.19 17.16
C LEU A 273 1.12 10.75 18.58
N ASP A 274 0.24 11.70 18.89
CA ASP A 274 0.15 12.30 20.24
C ASP A 274 -0.28 11.26 21.29
N SER A 275 -1.21 10.37 20.92
CA SER A 275 -1.63 9.28 21.80
C SER A 275 -0.50 8.29 22.09
N MET A 276 0.42 8.06 21.15
CA MET A 276 1.56 7.15 21.35
C MET A 276 2.54 7.65 22.41
N GLU A 277 2.71 8.97 22.55
CA GLU A 277 3.59 9.54 23.57
C GLU A 277 2.98 9.47 24.98
N THR A 278 1.66 9.55 25.08
CA THR A 278 0.93 9.65 26.35
C THR A 278 0.26 8.36 26.79
N ALA A 279 0.15 7.35 25.93
CA ALA A 279 -0.54 6.11 26.21
C ALA A 279 0.16 5.26 27.29
N ASP A 280 -0.65 4.52 28.05
CA ASP A 280 -0.17 3.45 28.93
C ASP A 280 0.79 2.50 28.16
N PRO A 281 1.95 2.16 28.74
CA PRO A 281 2.91 1.25 28.08
C PRO A 281 2.30 -0.06 27.58
N ARG A 282 1.31 -0.60 28.27
CA ARG A 282 0.60 -1.85 27.89
C ARG A 282 -0.23 -1.67 26.63
N LEU A 283 -0.93 -0.54 26.49
CA LEU A 283 -1.69 -0.18 25.29
C LEU A 283 -0.75 0.02 24.10
N ARG A 284 0.43 0.59 24.33
CA ARG A 284 1.46 0.73 23.30
C ARG A 284 1.98 -0.63 22.85
N LEU A 285 2.34 -1.54 23.77
CA LEU A 285 2.77 -2.90 23.45
C LEU A 285 1.69 -3.69 22.71
N TYR A 286 0.43 -3.53 23.10
CA TYR A 286 -0.70 -4.14 22.40
C TYR A 286 -0.82 -3.63 20.96
N SER A 287 -0.67 -2.33 20.73
CA SER A 287 -0.68 -1.73 19.39
C SER A 287 0.49 -2.21 18.53
N ILE A 288 1.69 -2.35 19.10
CA ILE A 288 2.86 -2.95 18.45
C ILE A 288 2.58 -4.39 18.03
N ALA A 289 2.02 -5.21 18.94
CA ALA A 289 1.67 -6.59 18.63
C ALA A 289 0.63 -6.69 17.50
N LYS A 290 -0.38 -5.83 17.49
CA LYS A 290 -1.36 -5.74 16.39
C LYS A 290 -0.70 -5.36 15.07
N ALA A 291 0.24 -4.44 15.08
CA ALA A 291 0.99 -4.06 13.88
C ALA A 291 1.85 -5.23 13.36
N PHE A 292 2.49 -6.03 14.23
CA PHE A 292 3.18 -7.25 13.81
C PHE A 292 2.22 -8.27 13.20
N ILE A 293 1.02 -8.45 13.76
CA ILE A 293 0.01 -9.36 13.21
C ILE A 293 -0.46 -8.90 11.83
N ALA A 294 -0.72 -7.61 11.65
CA ALA A 294 -1.11 -7.04 10.35
C ALA A 294 -0.04 -7.27 9.27
N ASN A 295 1.23 -7.32 9.66
CA ASN A 295 2.35 -7.66 8.78
C ASN A 295 2.64 -9.17 8.67
N GLY A 296 1.82 -10.03 9.26
CA GLY A 296 2.00 -11.48 9.25
C GLY A 296 3.18 -11.98 10.08
N MET A 297 3.70 -11.17 11.01
CA MET A 297 4.84 -11.47 11.87
C MET A 297 4.37 -12.01 13.24
N TYR A 298 3.59 -13.09 13.19
CA TYR A 298 2.94 -13.68 14.36
C TYR A 298 3.94 -14.10 15.44
N GLY A 299 5.10 -14.63 15.04
CA GLY A 299 6.16 -15.03 15.96
C GLY A 299 6.68 -13.89 16.84
N ARG A 300 6.70 -12.64 16.31
CA ARG A 300 7.07 -11.46 17.09
C ARG A 300 5.94 -10.93 17.98
N ALA A 301 4.69 -11.06 17.55
CA ALA A 301 3.53 -10.63 18.31
C ALA A 301 3.26 -11.50 19.54
N ILE A 302 3.40 -12.83 19.43
CA ILE A 302 3.07 -13.80 20.48
C ILE A 302 3.78 -13.52 21.82
N PRO A 303 5.11 -13.31 21.89
CA PRO A 303 5.77 -13.02 23.16
C PRO A 303 5.24 -11.77 23.84
N ILE A 304 4.95 -10.70 23.07
CA ILE A 304 4.41 -9.45 23.59
C ILE A 304 3.02 -9.69 24.18
N LEU A 305 2.15 -10.37 23.44
CA LEU A 305 0.77 -10.66 23.86
C LEU A 305 0.76 -11.60 25.08
N ASN A 306 1.61 -12.62 25.09
CA ASN A 306 1.75 -13.52 26.26
C ASN A 306 2.22 -12.78 27.52
N ASN A 307 3.04 -11.76 27.40
CA ASN A 307 3.40 -10.91 28.54
C ASN A 307 2.20 -10.10 29.01
N LEU A 308 1.44 -9.50 28.08
CA LEU A 308 0.26 -8.70 28.41
C LEU A 308 -0.86 -9.52 29.08
N THR A 309 -1.01 -10.82 28.74
CA THR A 309 -2.01 -11.68 29.42
C THR A 309 -1.67 -12.00 30.88
N ARG A 310 -0.42 -11.80 31.28
CA ARG A 310 0.04 -11.99 32.67
C ARG A 310 -0.10 -10.73 33.52
N GLU A 311 -0.31 -9.59 32.90
CA GLU A 311 -0.52 -8.32 33.61
C GLU A 311 -1.84 -8.35 34.35
N GLN A 312 -1.87 -7.77 35.55
CA GLN A 312 -3.11 -7.61 36.26
C GLN A 312 -3.94 -6.49 35.64
N ASN A 313 -5.21 -6.78 35.42
CA ASN A 313 -6.14 -5.76 34.98
C ASN A 313 -6.38 -4.78 36.14
N ASP A 314 -5.98 -3.54 35.98
CA ASP A 314 -6.19 -2.49 36.94
C ASP A 314 -7.22 -1.46 36.39
N SER A 315 -7.62 -0.51 37.23
CA SER A 315 -8.61 0.51 36.88
C SER A 315 -8.13 1.50 35.79
N THR A 316 -6.87 1.43 35.36
CA THR A 316 -6.32 2.31 34.32
C THR A 316 -6.58 1.79 32.91
N LEU A 317 -6.89 0.49 32.76
CA LEU A 317 -7.17 -0.14 31.48
C LEU A 317 -8.67 -0.44 31.30
N PRO A 318 -9.17 -0.45 30.06
CA PRO A 318 -10.52 -0.91 29.77
C PRO A 318 -10.76 -2.35 30.25
N ILE A 319 -11.96 -2.65 30.70
CA ILE A 319 -12.34 -4.02 31.16
C ILE A 319 -12.16 -5.03 30.02
N SER A 320 -12.39 -4.60 28.77
CA SER A 320 -12.20 -5.45 27.58
C SER A 320 -10.74 -5.69 27.22
N PHE A 321 -9.77 -5.02 27.83
CA PHE A 321 -8.37 -5.08 27.41
C PHE A 321 -7.80 -6.48 27.42
N ILE A 322 -7.91 -7.21 28.53
CA ILE A 322 -7.39 -8.59 28.63
C ILE A 322 -8.12 -9.55 27.69
N PRO A 323 -9.47 -9.56 27.61
CA PRO A 323 -10.19 -10.29 26.57
C PRO A 323 -9.72 -9.99 25.14
N ASP A 324 -9.51 -8.72 24.81
CA ASP A 324 -9.03 -8.29 23.49
C ASP A 324 -7.60 -8.82 23.22
N VAL A 325 -6.71 -8.79 24.21
CA VAL A 325 -5.37 -9.36 24.09
C VAL A 325 -5.43 -10.86 23.80
N TYR A 326 -6.28 -11.62 24.51
CA TYR A 326 -6.47 -13.04 24.23
C TYR A 326 -7.03 -13.31 22.85
N ASN A 327 -7.99 -12.52 22.37
CA ASN A 327 -8.53 -12.65 21.02
C ASN A 327 -7.42 -12.46 19.96
N VAL A 328 -6.61 -11.42 20.10
CA VAL A 328 -5.51 -11.12 19.17
C VAL A 328 -4.40 -12.19 19.25
N LEU A 329 -4.12 -12.73 20.43
CA LEU A 329 -3.18 -13.85 20.63
C LEU A 329 -3.70 -15.13 19.96
N GLY A 330 -4.99 -15.43 20.10
CA GLY A 330 -5.64 -16.53 19.40
C GLY A 330 -5.53 -16.43 17.88
N ILE A 331 -5.72 -15.22 17.33
CA ILE A 331 -5.51 -14.96 15.90
C ILE A 331 -4.06 -15.25 15.49
N ALA A 332 -3.08 -14.85 16.30
CA ALA A 332 -1.68 -15.10 16.01
C ALA A 332 -1.36 -16.62 15.98
N TYR A 333 -1.85 -17.36 16.95
CA TYR A 333 -1.68 -18.83 17.01
C TYR A 333 -2.40 -19.53 15.86
N ALA A 334 -3.63 -19.12 15.52
CA ALA A 334 -4.38 -19.71 14.41
C ALA A 334 -3.66 -19.55 13.08
N ASN A 335 -3.05 -18.39 12.84
CA ASN A 335 -2.26 -18.12 11.63
C ASN A 335 -0.95 -18.92 11.56
N LEU A 336 -0.46 -19.43 12.68
CA LEU A 336 0.67 -20.37 12.76
C LEU A 336 0.23 -21.84 12.75
N PHE A 337 -1.06 -22.11 12.53
CA PHE A 337 -1.65 -23.45 12.59
C PHE A 337 -1.59 -24.12 13.99
N MET A 338 -1.38 -23.32 15.03
CA MET A 338 -1.37 -23.75 16.43
C MET A 338 -2.80 -23.69 17.00
N TYR A 339 -3.70 -24.48 16.41
CA TYR A 339 -5.14 -24.35 16.65
C TYR A 339 -5.58 -24.64 18.07
N ARG A 340 -4.89 -25.54 18.79
CA ARG A 340 -5.18 -25.81 20.21
C ARG A 340 -4.97 -24.56 21.06
N GLN A 341 -3.83 -23.91 20.93
CA GLN A 341 -3.51 -22.66 21.64
C GLN A 341 -4.44 -21.53 21.21
N ALA A 342 -4.80 -21.47 19.91
CA ALA A 342 -5.77 -20.51 19.41
C ALA A 342 -7.14 -20.68 20.09
N ALA A 343 -7.64 -21.91 20.18
CA ALA A 343 -8.91 -22.23 20.84
C ALA A 343 -8.90 -21.82 22.32
N GLU A 344 -7.84 -22.17 23.05
CA GLU A 344 -7.67 -21.79 24.45
C GLU A 344 -7.70 -20.28 24.64
N CYS A 345 -7.02 -19.53 23.77
CA CYS A 345 -7.04 -18.06 23.80
C CYS A 345 -8.43 -17.48 23.48
N PHE A 346 -9.13 -18.00 22.48
CA PHE A 346 -10.47 -17.52 22.15
C PHE A 346 -11.49 -17.86 23.28
N GLU A 347 -11.35 -18.99 23.95
CA GLU A 347 -12.16 -19.33 25.11
C GLU A 347 -11.92 -18.38 26.29
N GLU A 348 -10.65 -18.03 26.59
CA GLU A 348 -10.34 -17.05 27.63
C GLU A 348 -10.88 -15.66 27.26
N SER A 349 -10.77 -15.25 25.99
CA SER A 349 -11.38 -14.01 25.49
C SER A 349 -12.90 -14.01 25.68
N TYR A 350 -13.57 -15.10 25.31
CA TYR A 350 -15.04 -15.25 25.46
C TYR A 350 -15.49 -15.22 26.91
N LYS A 351 -14.76 -15.85 27.84
CA LYS A 351 -15.06 -15.81 29.27
C LYS A 351 -15.09 -14.38 29.83
N GLY A 352 -14.20 -13.52 29.32
CA GLY A 352 -14.10 -12.14 29.77
C GLY A 352 -15.02 -11.16 29.03
N SER A 353 -15.21 -11.33 27.73
CA SER A 353 -15.98 -10.38 26.90
C SER A 353 -17.46 -10.78 26.70
N ARG A 354 -17.77 -12.09 26.72
CA ARG A 354 -19.04 -12.66 26.31
C ARG A 354 -19.46 -12.25 24.87
N ASP A 355 -18.49 -12.07 24.01
CA ASP A 355 -18.68 -11.74 22.61
C ASP A 355 -18.97 -13.00 21.79
N ASP A 356 -20.21 -13.16 21.34
CA ASP A 356 -20.67 -14.34 20.59
C ASP A 356 -19.93 -14.53 19.26
N THR A 357 -19.30 -13.48 18.70
CA THR A 357 -18.49 -13.58 17.49
C THR A 357 -17.25 -14.48 17.68
N LEU A 358 -16.84 -14.73 18.91
CA LEU A 358 -15.75 -15.63 19.25
C LEU A 358 -16.12 -17.12 19.15
N ILE A 359 -17.43 -17.45 19.26
CA ILE A 359 -17.90 -18.83 19.25
C ILE A 359 -17.46 -19.55 17.97
N HIS A 360 -17.61 -18.91 16.82
CA HIS A 360 -17.17 -19.46 15.54
C HIS A 360 -15.66 -19.74 15.52
N LYS A 361 -14.85 -18.82 16.05
CA LYS A 361 -13.39 -19.00 16.13
C LYS A 361 -13.00 -20.17 17.03
N ILE A 362 -13.71 -20.35 18.15
CA ILE A 362 -13.52 -21.45 19.08
C ILE A 362 -13.85 -22.77 18.40
N ILE A 363 -15.02 -22.92 17.78
CA ILE A 363 -15.44 -24.16 17.11
C ILE A 363 -14.44 -24.53 16.02
N ILE A 364 -14.12 -23.60 15.10
CA ILE A 364 -13.17 -23.84 14.02
C ILE A 364 -11.80 -24.28 14.56
N SER A 365 -11.29 -23.61 15.59
CA SER A 365 -9.98 -23.94 16.16
C SER A 365 -9.99 -25.29 16.89
N ARG A 366 -11.10 -25.65 17.55
CA ARG A 366 -11.26 -26.94 18.21
C ARG A 366 -11.36 -28.10 17.22
N GLU A 367 -12.15 -27.93 16.14
CA GLU A 367 -12.23 -28.93 15.06
C GLU A 367 -10.86 -29.13 14.37
N LEU A 368 -10.18 -28.04 14.00
CA LEU A 368 -8.87 -28.13 13.37
C LEU A 368 -7.76 -28.68 14.26
N SER A 369 -7.95 -28.71 15.58
CA SER A 369 -7.00 -29.28 16.55
C SER A 369 -7.41 -30.66 17.05
N ASP A 370 -8.54 -31.20 16.61
CA ASP A 370 -9.14 -32.43 17.10
C ASP A 370 -9.30 -32.42 18.64
N THR A 371 -9.78 -31.30 19.18
CA THR A 371 -9.99 -31.13 20.62
C THR A 371 -11.38 -30.56 20.89
N LYS A 372 -11.93 -30.92 22.06
CA LYS A 372 -13.26 -30.43 22.47
C LYS A 372 -13.16 -29.12 23.24
N SER A 373 -14.15 -28.26 23.07
CA SER A 373 -14.34 -27.07 23.91
C SER A 373 -14.83 -27.45 25.30
N ASN A 374 -14.39 -26.66 26.28
CA ASN A 374 -14.91 -26.75 27.66
C ASN A 374 -16.13 -25.79 27.84
N LEU A 375 -16.52 -25.06 26.83
CA LEU A 375 -17.66 -24.15 26.84
C LEU A 375 -18.93 -24.91 26.41
N ASP A 376 -20.06 -24.54 27.00
CA ASP A 376 -21.36 -25.01 26.58
C ASP A 376 -21.80 -24.23 25.33
N ILE A 377 -21.48 -24.79 24.17
CA ILE A 377 -21.79 -24.20 22.85
C ILE A 377 -23.07 -24.84 22.32
N PRO A 378 -24.02 -24.04 21.81
CA PRO A 378 -25.26 -24.57 21.22
C PRO A 378 -24.99 -25.60 20.11
N PRO A 379 -25.60 -26.80 20.15
CA PRO A 379 -25.33 -27.84 19.15
C PRO A 379 -25.60 -27.41 17.72
N ALA A 380 -26.59 -26.54 17.50
CA ALA A 380 -26.93 -26.06 16.15
C ALA A 380 -25.81 -25.21 15.52
N GLU A 381 -25.15 -24.36 16.30
CA GLU A 381 -24.02 -23.55 15.81
C GLU A 381 -22.81 -24.45 15.50
N TYR A 382 -22.58 -25.44 16.36
CA TYR A 382 -21.51 -26.42 16.15
C TYR A 382 -21.67 -27.20 14.84
N GLU A 383 -22.87 -27.76 14.60
CA GLU A 383 -23.20 -28.51 13.38
C GLU A 383 -23.10 -27.65 12.12
N GLN A 384 -23.58 -26.42 12.18
CA GLN A 384 -23.49 -25.50 11.05
C GLN A 384 -22.05 -25.23 10.62
N ILE A 385 -21.16 -24.97 11.55
CA ILE A 385 -19.75 -24.68 11.26
C ILE A 385 -19.02 -25.94 10.81
N LYS A 386 -19.32 -27.08 11.40
CA LYS A 386 -18.75 -28.36 11.00
C LYS A 386 -19.11 -28.69 9.55
N ASN A 387 -20.35 -28.58 9.16
CA ASN A 387 -20.78 -28.80 7.76
C ASN A 387 -20.05 -27.85 6.80
N MET A 388 -19.85 -26.61 7.18
CA MET A 388 -19.09 -25.63 6.39
C MET A 388 -17.60 -26.03 6.24
N LEU A 389 -16.99 -26.56 7.27
CA LEU A 389 -15.60 -27.05 7.21
C LEU A 389 -15.46 -28.29 6.32
N ASP A 390 -16.42 -29.21 6.40
CA ASP A 390 -16.47 -30.42 5.56
C ASP A 390 -16.62 -30.05 4.07
N GLU A 391 -17.51 -29.11 3.75
CA GLU A 391 -17.64 -28.57 2.38
C GLU A 391 -16.33 -27.96 1.86
N PHE A 392 -15.61 -27.20 2.69
CA PHE A 392 -14.34 -26.63 2.31
C PHE A 392 -13.24 -27.67 2.11
N ASP A 393 -13.20 -28.71 2.94
CA ASP A 393 -12.23 -29.80 2.78
C ASP A 393 -12.48 -30.56 1.49
N ASP A 394 -13.72 -30.77 1.09
CA ASP A 394 -14.08 -31.41 -0.19
C ASP A 394 -13.75 -30.55 -1.40
N LEU A 395 -13.96 -29.22 -1.34
CA LEU A 395 -13.54 -28.31 -2.39
C LEU A 395 -12.01 -28.26 -2.52
N SER A 396 -11.29 -28.25 -1.40
CA SER A 396 -9.83 -28.20 -1.39
C SER A 396 -9.19 -29.47 -1.98
N LYS A 397 -9.82 -30.63 -1.82
CA LYS A 397 -9.36 -31.89 -2.44
C LYS A 397 -9.48 -31.84 -3.95
N LYS A 398 -10.56 -31.28 -4.50
CA LYS A 398 -10.75 -31.12 -5.96
C LYS A 398 -9.70 -30.21 -6.58
N ASP A 399 -9.38 -29.07 -5.94
CA ASP A 399 -8.36 -28.12 -6.42
C ASP A 399 -6.94 -28.71 -6.41
N ILE A 400 -6.62 -29.61 -5.49
CA ILE A 400 -5.29 -30.25 -5.38
C ILE A 400 -5.07 -31.23 -6.54
N ASP A 401 -6.09 -31.95 -6.95
CA ASP A 401 -6.01 -32.92 -8.05
C ASP A 401 -5.79 -32.23 -9.41
N GLU A 402 -6.25 -30.97 -9.58
CA GLU A 402 -6.03 -30.18 -10.80
C GLU A 402 -4.67 -29.44 -10.83
N ALA A 403 -4.00 -29.26 -9.70
CA ALA A 403 -2.81 -28.39 -9.57
C ALA A 403 -1.47 -29.14 -9.58
N SER A 404 -1.40 -30.40 -10.00
CA SER A 404 -0.22 -31.27 -9.80
C SER A 404 1.11 -30.82 -10.43
N ASP A 405 1.11 -29.92 -11.42
CA ASP A 405 2.33 -29.56 -12.20
C ASP A 405 3.17 -28.39 -11.60
N SER A 406 2.68 -27.69 -10.60
CA SER A 406 3.41 -26.53 -10.00
C SER A 406 3.86 -26.75 -8.53
N GLY A 407 3.78 -27.96 -8.02
CA GLY A 407 3.94 -28.29 -6.61
C GLY A 407 5.26 -27.85 -5.95
N ALA A 408 6.40 -27.98 -6.63
CA ALA A 408 7.71 -27.62 -6.06
C ALA A 408 7.90 -26.12 -5.86
N ALA A 409 7.43 -25.29 -6.80
CA ALA A 409 7.46 -23.84 -6.71
C ALA A 409 6.52 -23.34 -5.59
N LEU A 410 5.35 -23.95 -5.48
CA LEU A 410 4.36 -23.65 -4.46
C LEU A 410 4.89 -24.00 -3.05
N ILE A 411 5.50 -25.17 -2.88
CA ILE A 411 6.14 -25.60 -1.62
C ILE A 411 7.26 -24.63 -1.23
N SER A 412 8.09 -24.20 -2.17
CA SER A 412 9.19 -23.25 -1.90
C SER A 412 8.64 -21.88 -1.47
N LYS A 413 7.55 -21.41 -2.08
CA LYS A 413 6.84 -20.20 -1.69
C LYS A 413 6.30 -20.32 -0.26
N PHE A 414 5.61 -21.43 0.06
CA PHE A 414 5.05 -21.66 1.39
C PHE A 414 6.12 -21.78 2.48
N LYS A 415 7.25 -22.44 2.21
CA LYS A 415 8.38 -22.50 3.14
C LYS A 415 8.92 -21.10 3.47
N ARG A 416 9.02 -20.22 2.47
CA ARG A 416 9.47 -18.83 2.66
C ARG A 416 8.46 -18.02 3.48
N GLU A 417 7.17 -18.14 3.18
CA GLU A 417 6.11 -17.47 3.92
C GLU A 417 6.02 -17.98 5.37
N TYR A 418 6.13 -19.28 5.58
CA TYR A 418 6.14 -19.88 6.91
C TYR A 418 7.33 -19.35 7.73
N LYS A 419 8.53 -19.35 7.14
CA LYS A 419 9.72 -18.80 7.79
C LYS A 419 9.53 -17.32 8.19
N LYS A 420 8.98 -16.51 7.31
CA LYS A 420 8.67 -15.09 7.60
C LYS A 420 7.69 -14.95 8.78
N LYS A 421 6.66 -15.79 8.83
CA LYS A 421 5.62 -15.74 9.88
C LYS A 421 6.10 -16.25 11.25
N THR A 422 7.07 -17.16 11.28
CA THR A 422 7.57 -17.80 12.51
C THR A 422 8.87 -17.19 13.04
N THR A 423 9.51 -16.26 12.33
CA THR A 423 10.72 -15.58 12.83
C THR A 423 10.37 -14.70 14.03
N ILE A 424 11.06 -14.95 15.14
CA ILE A 424 10.95 -14.23 16.42
C ILE A 424 11.86 -13.01 16.43
#